data_4124e97dbb4c938f9cb822cde6a44efd
#
_entry.id   4124e97dbb4c938f9cb822cde6a44efd
#
_cell.length_a   1.000
_cell.length_b   1.000
_cell.length_c   1.000
_cell.angle_alpha   90.00
_cell.angle_beta   90.00
_cell.angle_gamma   90.00
#
_symmetry.space_group_name_H-M   'P 1'
#
loop_
_entity.id
_entity.type
_entity.pdbx_description
1 polymer ?
#
loop_
_entity_poly.entity_id
_entity_poly.type
_entity_poly.pdbx_seq_one_letter_code
_entity_poly.pdbx_strand_id
1 'polypeptide(L)'
;MASANFSTLPLSADTPGDGRRARSRTSRDKIVAAVLHLIEGGDLSPSAARVAEVAGVGLRSVFRHFDDMDSLYQEVSERVSAQVMPLLREAVVGATWKERLVRIVERRASIFERIHPFRLSASLKRFRSAFLTEEYRRTLELEAATVEALLPPHILADQVSTRSIKVILSFQNWHALRFEQDLSIQEAREVVSRLLGDIISKLPD
;
A
#
# COMPACT_ATOMS: atom_id res chain seq x y z
N MET A 1 -34.50 45.64 41.42
CA MET A 1 -34.95 44.26 41.75
C MET A 1 -35.51 43.59 40.51
N ALA A 2 -34.80 42.74 39.86
CA ALA A 2 -35.32 41.80 38.90
C ALA A 2 -34.26 40.68 38.72
N SER A 3 -34.54 39.54 39.32
CA SER A 3 -33.71 38.34 39.24
C SER A 3 -33.90 37.66 37.85
N ALA A 4 -32.86 37.50 37.08
CA ALA A 4 -32.88 36.76 35.85
C ALA A 4 -32.59 35.27 36.15
N ASN A 5 -33.61 34.42 35.90
CA ASN A 5 -33.51 32.96 35.92
C ASN A 5 -32.70 32.49 34.72
N PHE A 6 -31.53 31.88 34.95
CA PHE A 6 -30.83 31.10 33.94
C PHE A 6 -31.47 29.72 33.83
N SER A 7 -32.23 29.53 32.75
CA SER A 7 -32.81 28.26 32.35
C SER A 7 -31.66 27.33 31.89
N THR A 8 -31.50 26.23 32.57
CA THR A 8 -30.60 25.13 32.21
C THR A 8 -31.02 24.51 30.89
N LEU A 9 -30.13 24.55 29.88
CA LEU A 9 -30.25 23.79 28.64
C LEU A 9 -30.13 22.28 28.96
N PRO A 10 -30.97 21.44 28.36
CA PRO A 10 -30.85 19.99 28.56
C PRO A 10 -29.63 19.46 27.83
N LEU A 11 -28.80 18.69 28.56
CA LEU A 11 -27.78 17.82 28.02
C LEU A 11 -28.42 16.93 26.94
N SER A 12 -27.91 16.99 25.72
CA SER A 12 -28.29 16.12 24.61
C SER A 12 -28.08 14.66 25.03
N ALA A 13 -29.15 13.92 25.12
CA ALA A 13 -29.13 12.50 25.41
C ALA A 13 -28.40 11.76 24.28
N ASP A 14 -27.33 11.05 24.63
CA ASP A 14 -26.66 10.08 23.76
C ASP A 14 -27.68 9.09 23.24
N THR A 15 -27.93 9.12 21.93
CA THR A 15 -28.89 8.20 21.29
C THR A 15 -28.33 6.78 21.39
N PRO A 16 -29.08 5.78 21.85
CA PRO A 16 -28.59 4.39 22.07
C PRO A 16 -27.99 3.71 20.82
N GLY A 17 -28.16 4.28 19.63
CA GLY A 17 -27.59 3.84 18.36
C GLY A 17 -26.12 4.22 18.15
N ASP A 18 -25.66 5.31 18.76
CA ASP A 18 -24.32 5.88 18.48
C ASP A 18 -23.22 5.07 19.18
N GLY A 19 -23.43 4.67 20.42
CA GLY A 19 -22.48 3.81 21.15
C GLY A 19 -22.36 2.39 20.59
N ARG A 20 -23.40 1.85 19.92
CA ARG A 20 -23.35 0.55 19.26
C ARG A 20 -22.57 0.65 17.94
N ARG A 21 -22.79 1.71 17.17
CA ARG A 21 -22.07 2.00 15.94
C ARG A 21 -20.58 2.29 16.20
N ALA A 22 -20.27 3.04 17.25
CA ALA A 22 -18.89 3.30 17.67
C ALA A 22 -18.16 2.02 18.06
N ARG A 23 -18.77 1.15 18.89
CA ARG A 23 -18.21 -0.17 19.27
C ARG A 23 -18.04 -1.10 18.07
N SER A 24 -18.96 -1.07 17.12
CA SER A 24 -18.88 -1.85 15.89
C SER A 24 -17.70 -1.40 15.01
N ARG A 25 -17.51 -0.08 14.81
CA ARG A 25 -16.35 0.47 14.11
C ARG A 25 -15.03 0.08 14.80
N THR A 26 -14.96 0.25 16.11
CA THR A 26 -13.77 -0.14 16.89
C THR A 26 -13.42 -1.63 16.72
N SER A 27 -14.42 -2.52 16.67
CA SER A 27 -14.18 -3.95 16.45
C SER A 27 -13.68 -4.24 15.02
N ARG A 28 -14.24 -3.57 14.01
CA ARG A 28 -13.81 -3.67 12.61
C ARG A 28 -12.36 -3.21 12.46
N ASP A 29 -12.01 -2.05 13.02
CA ASP A 29 -10.64 -1.52 13.00
C ASP A 29 -9.64 -2.45 13.69
N LYS A 30 -10.02 -3.07 14.81
CA LYS A 30 -9.17 -4.07 15.50
C LYS A 30 -8.89 -5.29 14.65
N ILE A 31 -9.89 -5.78 13.90
CA ILE A 31 -9.72 -6.92 12.99
C ILE A 31 -8.75 -6.58 11.87
N VAL A 32 -8.90 -5.42 11.21
CA VAL A 32 -7.99 -4.97 10.15
C VAL A 32 -6.58 -4.77 10.70
N ALA A 33 -6.44 -4.13 11.85
CA ALA A 33 -5.14 -3.93 12.50
C ALA A 33 -4.46 -5.27 12.86
N ALA A 34 -5.23 -6.28 13.29
CA ALA A 34 -4.71 -7.61 13.57
C ALA A 34 -4.18 -8.30 12.31
N VAL A 35 -4.86 -8.18 11.16
CA VAL A 35 -4.36 -8.71 9.88
C VAL A 35 -3.05 -8.04 9.49
N LEU A 36 -3.00 -6.69 9.55
CA LEU A 36 -1.79 -5.93 9.24
C LEU A 36 -0.63 -6.38 10.12
N HIS A 37 -0.84 -6.45 11.43
CA HIS A 37 0.18 -6.90 12.39
C HIS A 37 0.68 -8.32 12.13
N LEU A 38 -0.22 -9.27 11.82
CA LEU A 38 0.13 -10.65 11.50
C LEU A 38 0.98 -10.74 10.23
N ILE A 39 0.58 -10.02 9.17
CA ILE A 39 1.32 -10.00 7.91
C ILE A 39 2.70 -9.35 8.09
N GLU A 40 2.80 -8.24 8.81
CA GLU A 40 4.09 -7.59 9.15
C GLU A 40 4.98 -8.51 9.98
N GLY A 41 4.39 -9.32 10.85
CA GLY A 41 5.07 -10.33 11.66
C GLY A 41 5.44 -11.62 10.90
N GLY A 42 5.18 -11.69 9.58
CA GLY A 42 5.55 -12.82 8.72
C GLY A 42 4.47 -13.89 8.53
N ASP A 43 3.30 -13.79 9.20
CA ASP A 43 2.15 -14.65 8.89
C ASP A 43 1.45 -14.13 7.62
N LEU A 44 1.96 -14.54 6.47
CA LEU A 44 1.48 -14.06 5.16
C LEU A 44 0.10 -14.61 4.79
N SER A 45 -0.45 -15.55 5.56
CA SER A 45 -1.75 -16.17 5.26
C SER A 45 -2.57 -16.44 6.52
N PRO A 46 -2.81 -15.41 7.35
CA PRO A 46 -3.49 -15.60 8.63
C PRO A 46 -4.90 -16.17 8.43
N SER A 47 -5.26 -17.14 9.27
CA SER A 47 -6.62 -17.67 9.32
C SER A 47 -7.56 -16.70 10.06
N ALA A 48 -8.86 -16.76 9.78
CA ALA A 48 -9.86 -15.96 10.49
C ALA A 48 -9.83 -16.20 12.02
N ALA A 49 -9.50 -17.42 12.46
CA ALA A 49 -9.35 -17.74 13.88
C ALA A 49 -8.15 -17.01 14.50
N ARG A 50 -7.01 -17.00 13.80
CA ARG A 50 -5.81 -16.29 14.25
C ARG A 50 -6.02 -14.78 14.28
N VAL A 51 -6.71 -14.25 13.28
CA VAL A 51 -7.09 -12.82 13.26
C VAL A 51 -8.00 -12.48 14.44
N ALA A 52 -9.02 -13.31 14.73
CA ALA A 52 -9.93 -13.12 15.85
C ALA A 52 -9.19 -13.09 17.20
N GLU A 53 -8.25 -14.04 17.38
CA GLU A 53 -7.40 -14.13 18.58
C GLU A 53 -6.60 -12.84 18.80
N VAL A 54 -5.85 -12.39 17.77
CA VAL A 54 -5.00 -11.20 17.84
C VAL A 54 -5.83 -9.92 18.01
N ALA A 55 -7.00 -9.86 17.35
CA ALA A 55 -7.91 -8.72 17.47
C ALA A 55 -8.62 -8.67 18.85
N GLY A 56 -8.56 -9.74 19.66
CA GLY A 56 -9.30 -9.85 20.92
C GLY A 56 -10.81 -9.88 20.73
N VAL A 57 -11.29 -10.51 19.65
CA VAL A 57 -12.71 -10.66 19.33
C VAL A 57 -13.09 -12.13 19.10
N GLY A 58 -14.37 -12.47 19.23
CA GLY A 58 -14.84 -13.80 18.87
C GLY A 58 -14.78 -14.03 17.34
N LEU A 59 -14.51 -15.26 16.90
CA LEU A 59 -14.49 -15.63 15.48
C LEU A 59 -15.80 -15.24 14.75
N ARG A 60 -16.95 -15.43 15.39
CA ARG A 60 -18.25 -14.97 14.86
C ARG A 60 -18.31 -13.45 14.61
N SER A 61 -17.54 -12.66 15.37
CA SER A 61 -17.46 -11.22 15.16
C SER A 61 -16.70 -10.85 13.90
N VAL A 62 -15.67 -11.63 13.51
CA VAL A 62 -14.97 -11.44 12.24
C VAL A 62 -15.96 -11.59 11.09
N PHE A 63 -16.70 -12.70 11.02
CA PHE A 63 -17.71 -12.94 9.97
C PHE A 63 -18.97 -12.08 10.05
N ARG A 64 -19.20 -11.40 11.17
CA ARG A 64 -20.25 -10.37 11.25
C ARG A 64 -19.82 -9.03 10.63
N HIS A 65 -18.51 -8.73 10.61
CA HIS A 65 -17.96 -7.49 10.07
C HIS A 65 -17.49 -7.63 8.62
N PHE A 66 -17.16 -8.85 8.20
CA PHE A 66 -16.65 -9.17 6.88
C PHE A 66 -17.35 -10.44 6.39
N ASP A 67 -18.03 -10.36 5.25
CA ASP A 67 -18.79 -11.47 4.69
C ASP A 67 -17.88 -12.66 4.37
N ASP A 68 -16.64 -12.36 3.97
CA ASP A 68 -15.57 -13.30 3.68
C ASP A 68 -14.18 -12.69 3.93
N MET A 69 -13.15 -13.47 3.67
CA MET A 69 -11.77 -12.98 3.77
C MET A 69 -11.40 -11.98 2.68
N ASP A 70 -12.06 -12.02 1.52
CA ASP A 70 -11.80 -11.06 0.43
C ASP A 70 -12.22 -9.65 0.82
N SER A 71 -13.38 -9.48 1.44
CA SER A 71 -13.85 -8.19 1.96
C SER A 71 -12.93 -7.63 3.06
N LEU A 72 -12.32 -8.51 3.87
CA LEU A 72 -11.31 -8.13 4.85
C LEU A 72 -10.00 -7.69 4.16
N TYR A 73 -9.55 -8.44 3.15
CA TYR A 73 -8.35 -8.08 2.38
C TYR A 73 -8.54 -6.79 1.58
N GLN A 74 -9.75 -6.50 1.12
CA GLN A 74 -10.08 -5.21 0.50
C GLN A 74 -9.79 -4.05 1.45
N GLU A 75 -10.27 -4.11 2.67
CA GLU A 75 -10.04 -3.03 3.65
C GLU A 75 -8.57 -2.95 4.08
N VAL A 76 -7.88 -4.09 4.17
CA VAL A 76 -6.43 -4.12 4.37
C VAL A 76 -5.70 -3.41 3.23
N SER A 77 -6.04 -3.69 1.97
CA SER A 77 -5.46 -3.02 0.79
C SER A 77 -5.72 -1.52 0.79
N GLU A 78 -6.93 -1.09 1.13
CA GLU A 78 -7.28 0.33 1.27
C GLU A 78 -6.43 1.01 2.36
N ARG A 79 -6.22 0.34 3.50
CA ARG A 79 -5.42 0.87 4.61
C ARG A 79 -3.94 0.98 4.23
N VAL A 80 -3.37 -0.03 3.56
CA VAL A 80 -1.98 -0.01 3.05
C VAL A 80 -1.82 1.07 2.00
N SER A 81 -2.75 1.17 1.06
CA SER A 81 -2.74 2.21 0.02
C SER A 81 -2.76 3.62 0.61
N ALA A 82 -3.58 3.86 1.63
CA ALA A 82 -3.64 5.14 2.32
C ALA A 82 -2.29 5.56 2.94
N GLN A 83 -1.46 4.60 3.37
CA GLN A 83 -0.14 4.87 3.95
C GLN A 83 0.91 5.27 2.89
N VAL A 84 0.78 4.77 1.65
CA VAL A 84 1.78 5.05 0.59
C VAL A 84 1.34 6.15 -0.38
N MET A 85 0.05 6.45 -0.46
CA MET A 85 -0.48 7.51 -1.34
C MET A 85 0.17 8.87 -1.14
N PRO A 86 0.50 9.34 0.08
CA PRO A 86 1.24 10.60 0.26
C PRO A 86 2.60 10.57 -0.44
N LEU A 87 3.36 9.46 -0.31
CA LEU A 87 4.66 9.29 -0.95
C LEU A 87 4.56 9.26 -2.49
N LEU A 88 3.48 8.66 -3.02
CA LEU A 88 3.24 8.62 -4.47
C LEU A 88 2.88 9.99 -5.05
N ARG A 89 2.25 10.87 -4.26
CA ARG A 89 1.83 12.21 -4.67
C ARG A 89 2.92 13.27 -4.57
N GLU A 90 4.01 12.98 -3.85
CA GLU A 90 5.15 13.91 -3.78
C GLU A 90 5.71 14.16 -5.19
N ALA A 91 5.93 15.43 -5.52
CA ALA A 91 6.54 15.80 -6.79
C ALA A 91 7.98 15.28 -6.87
N VAL A 92 8.34 14.66 -8.00
CA VAL A 92 9.72 14.28 -8.26
C VAL A 92 10.44 15.49 -8.86
N VAL A 93 11.28 16.13 -8.07
CA VAL A 93 12.04 17.30 -8.47
C VAL A 93 13.28 16.88 -9.29
N GLY A 94 13.58 17.60 -10.37
CA GLY A 94 14.78 17.38 -11.21
C GLY A 94 14.71 18.26 -12.46
N ALA A 95 15.85 18.82 -12.89
CA ALA A 95 15.93 19.66 -14.06
C ALA A 95 15.64 18.89 -15.35
N THR A 96 16.09 17.62 -15.41
CA THR A 96 15.89 16.72 -16.56
C THR A 96 15.01 15.52 -16.18
N TRP A 97 14.48 14.85 -17.18
CA TRP A 97 13.74 13.60 -16.98
C TRP A 97 14.65 12.50 -16.41
N LYS A 98 15.93 12.47 -16.79
CA LYS A 98 16.94 11.53 -16.29
C LYS A 98 17.17 11.72 -14.79
N GLU A 99 17.35 12.95 -14.33
CA GLU A 99 17.48 13.26 -12.90
C GLU A 99 16.24 12.84 -12.11
N ARG A 100 15.05 13.08 -12.65
CA ARG A 100 13.80 12.66 -12.00
C ARG A 100 13.71 11.14 -11.88
N LEU A 101 14.12 10.38 -12.91
CA LEU A 101 14.16 8.91 -12.83
C LEU A 101 15.16 8.40 -11.78
N VAL A 102 16.33 9.00 -11.66
CA VAL A 102 17.29 8.62 -10.62
C VAL A 102 16.70 8.86 -9.21
N ARG A 103 16.06 9.99 -9.01
CA ARG A 103 15.43 10.33 -7.71
C ARG A 103 14.27 9.44 -7.33
N ILE A 104 13.52 8.89 -8.32
CA ILE A 104 12.40 8.00 -8.01
C ILE A 104 12.86 6.67 -7.39
N VAL A 105 14.14 6.25 -7.58
CA VAL A 105 14.66 5.01 -7.02
C VAL A 105 14.53 4.97 -5.50
N GLU A 106 14.93 6.03 -4.81
CA GLU A 106 14.84 6.12 -3.35
C GLU A 106 13.39 6.05 -2.84
N ARG A 107 12.50 6.82 -3.48
CA ARG A 107 11.08 6.80 -3.14
C ARG A 107 10.46 5.42 -3.35
N ARG A 108 10.77 4.76 -4.48
CA ARG A 108 10.28 3.41 -4.76
C ARG A 108 10.81 2.39 -3.76
N ALA A 109 12.09 2.46 -3.41
CA ALA A 109 12.66 1.62 -2.36
C ALA A 109 11.87 1.75 -1.05
N SER A 110 11.62 2.98 -0.59
CA SER A 110 10.86 3.25 0.64
C SER A 110 9.41 2.72 0.57
N ILE A 111 8.75 2.87 -0.58
CA ILE A 111 7.40 2.34 -0.79
C ILE A 111 7.44 0.81 -0.80
N PHE A 112 8.34 0.20 -1.57
CA PHE A 112 8.42 -1.25 -1.74
C PHE A 112 8.74 -1.98 -0.44
N GLU A 113 9.67 -1.47 0.37
CA GLU A 113 9.94 -2.04 1.70
C GLU A 113 8.66 -2.03 2.57
N ARG A 114 7.91 -0.93 2.55
CA ARG A 114 6.68 -0.80 3.35
C ARG A 114 5.57 -1.75 2.91
N ILE A 115 5.36 -1.90 1.59
CA ILE A 115 4.26 -2.73 1.05
C ILE A 115 4.65 -4.19 0.85
N HIS A 116 5.93 -4.54 0.93
CA HIS A 116 6.45 -5.87 0.61
C HIS A 116 5.67 -7.01 1.27
N PRO A 117 5.50 -7.05 2.61
CA PRO A 117 4.81 -8.17 3.25
C PRO A 117 3.35 -8.29 2.80
N PHE A 118 2.68 -7.17 2.54
CA PHE A 118 1.29 -7.15 2.07
C PHE A 118 1.16 -7.62 0.63
N ARG A 119 2.07 -7.20 -0.25
CA ARG A 119 2.11 -7.68 -1.65
C ARG A 119 2.41 -9.16 -1.74
N LEU A 120 3.30 -9.67 -0.89
CA LEU A 120 3.60 -11.08 -0.82
C LEU A 120 2.38 -11.88 -0.33
N SER A 121 1.73 -11.44 0.76
CA SER A 121 0.48 -12.03 1.27
C SER A 121 -0.62 -12.05 0.19
N ALA A 122 -0.85 -10.93 -0.49
CA ALA A 122 -1.83 -10.85 -1.57
C ALA A 122 -1.49 -11.79 -2.74
N SER A 123 -0.21 -11.91 -3.10
CA SER A 123 0.24 -12.79 -4.18
C SER A 123 -0.05 -14.26 -3.94
N LEU A 124 0.04 -14.72 -2.69
CA LEU A 124 -0.29 -16.11 -2.32
C LEU A 124 -1.77 -16.46 -2.51
N LYS A 125 -2.64 -15.47 -2.46
CA LYS A 125 -4.10 -15.64 -2.47
C LYS A 125 -4.76 -15.21 -3.78
N ARG A 126 -4.10 -14.38 -4.60
CA ARG A 126 -4.71 -13.75 -5.79
C ARG A 126 -5.35 -14.73 -6.76
N PHE A 127 -4.78 -15.94 -6.94
CA PHE A 127 -5.30 -16.94 -7.87
C PHE A 127 -6.64 -17.57 -7.42
N ARG A 128 -7.08 -17.27 -6.19
CA ARG A 128 -8.35 -17.73 -5.62
C ARG A 128 -9.28 -16.57 -5.26
N SER A 129 -8.90 -15.34 -5.58
CA SER A 129 -9.62 -14.10 -5.28
C SER A 129 -9.67 -13.21 -6.53
N ALA A 130 -10.87 -12.97 -7.04
CA ALA A 130 -11.09 -12.04 -8.15
C ALA A 130 -10.68 -10.61 -7.77
N PHE A 131 -10.98 -10.20 -6.53
CA PHE A 131 -10.59 -8.90 -6.00
C PHE A 131 -9.05 -8.74 -6.01
N LEU A 132 -8.30 -9.68 -5.42
CA LEU A 132 -6.83 -9.57 -5.34
C LEU A 132 -6.16 -9.67 -6.71
N THR A 133 -6.75 -10.40 -7.67
CA THR A 133 -6.27 -10.44 -9.06
C THR A 133 -6.40 -9.07 -9.71
N GLU A 134 -7.54 -8.42 -9.56
CA GLU A 134 -7.81 -7.09 -10.11
C GLU A 134 -6.96 -6.02 -9.41
N GLU A 135 -6.82 -6.08 -8.10
CA GLU A 135 -6.00 -5.17 -7.33
C GLU A 135 -4.51 -5.26 -7.73
N TYR A 136 -4.04 -6.49 -7.97
CA TYR A 136 -2.68 -6.69 -8.49
C TYR A 136 -2.49 -6.03 -9.85
N ARG A 137 -3.47 -6.17 -10.77
CA ARG A 137 -3.44 -5.52 -12.10
C ARG A 137 -3.39 -3.99 -11.97
N ARG A 138 -4.25 -3.41 -11.15
CA ARG A 138 -4.27 -1.96 -10.87
C ARG A 138 -2.95 -1.45 -10.30
N THR A 139 -2.33 -2.22 -9.43
CA THR A 139 -1.03 -1.85 -8.85
C THR A 139 0.07 -1.84 -9.91
N LEU A 140 0.10 -2.82 -10.83
CA LEU A 140 1.05 -2.81 -11.94
C LEU A 140 0.83 -1.63 -12.89
N GLU A 141 -0.42 -1.29 -13.18
CA GLU A 141 -0.77 -0.12 -14.00
C GLU A 141 -0.32 1.19 -13.34
N LEU A 142 -0.54 1.34 -12.03
CA LEU A 142 -0.08 2.50 -11.28
C LEU A 142 1.45 2.61 -11.26
N GLU A 143 2.15 1.49 -11.04
CA GLU A 143 3.61 1.46 -11.11
C GLU A 143 4.13 1.89 -12.49
N ALA A 144 3.50 1.41 -13.56
CA ALA A 144 3.85 1.79 -14.93
C ALA A 144 3.57 3.28 -15.19
N ALA A 145 2.38 3.75 -14.86
CA ALA A 145 1.96 5.13 -15.06
C ALA A 145 2.86 6.13 -14.33
N THR A 146 3.33 5.81 -13.12
CA THR A 146 4.26 6.68 -12.37
C THR A 146 5.63 6.81 -13.03
N VAL A 147 6.09 5.80 -13.79
CA VAL A 147 7.32 5.90 -14.59
C VAL A 147 7.05 6.67 -15.88
N GLU A 148 5.98 6.32 -16.60
CA GLU A 148 5.62 6.95 -17.88
C GLU A 148 5.44 8.47 -17.73
N ALA A 149 4.86 8.92 -16.63
CA ALA A 149 4.70 10.35 -16.33
C ALA A 149 6.03 11.14 -16.23
N LEU A 150 7.15 10.46 -16.08
CA LEU A 150 8.48 11.08 -16.01
C LEU A 150 9.22 11.06 -17.35
N LEU A 151 8.77 10.24 -18.31
CA LEU A 151 9.43 10.04 -19.59
C LEU A 151 8.94 11.03 -20.65
N PRO A 152 9.83 11.61 -21.46
CA PRO A 152 9.42 12.44 -22.59
C PRO A 152 8.81 11.59 -23.73
N PRO A 153 8.02 12.20 -24.64
CA PRO A 153 7.31 11.47 -25.68
C PRO A 153 8.18 10.60 -26.58
N HIS A 154 9.40 11.07 -26.91
CA HIS A 154 10.31 10.32 -27.76
C HIS A 154 10.84 9.05 -27.10
N ILE A 155 11.00 9.04 -25.76
CA ILE A 155 11.37 7.84 -25.00
C ILE A 155 10.17 6.90 -24.86
N LEU A 156 8.97 7.44 -24.65
CA LEU A 156 7.74 6.64 -24.62
C LEU A 156 7.49 5.92 -25.96
N ALA A 157 7.90 6.50 -27.07
CA ALA A 157 7.82 5.88 -28.40
C ALA A 157 8.80 4.71 -28.56
N ASP A 158 9.96 4.73 -27.87
CA ASP A 158 10.88 3.60 -27.80
C ASP A 158 10.40 2.58 -26.76
N GLN A 159 9.64 1.60 -27.24
CA GLN A 159 9.04 0.57 -26.39
C GLN A 159 10.05 -0.29 -25.64
N VAL A 160 11.25 -0.51 -26.24
CA VAL A 160 12.30 -1.33 -25.60
C VAL A 160 12.87 -0.58 -24.41
N SER A 161 13.28 0.66 -24.58
CA SER A 161 13.81 1.49 -23.50
C SER A 161 12.78 1.73 -22.40
N THR A 162 11.55 2.07 -22.77
CA THR A 162 10.45 2.27 -21.81
C THR A 162 10.19 1.02 -20.97
N ARG A 163 10.10 -0.15 -21.59
CA ARG A 163 9.88 -1.43 -20.86
C ARG A 163 11.07 -1.80 -19.99
N SER A 164 12.29 -1.59 -20.46
CA SER A 164 13.50 -1.82 -19.67
C SER A 164 13.53 -0.96 -18.40
N ILE A 165 13.24 0.33 -18.51
CA ILE A 165 13.14 1.24 -17.37
C ILE A 165 12.06 0.78 -16.39
N LYS A 166 10.87 0.39 -16.89
CA LYS A 166 9.79 -0.14 -16.04
C LYS A 166 10.19 -1.41 -15.30
N VAL A 167 10.89 -2.34 -15.95
CA VAL A 167 11.36 -3.59 -15.31
C VAL A 167 12.37 -3.27 -14.19
N ILE A 168 13.36 -2.41 -14.47
CA ILE A 168 14.36 -2.01 -13.48
C ILE A 168 13.71 -1.37 -12.24
N LEU A 169 12.68 -0.54 -12.46
CA LEU A 169 11.97 0.17 -11.40
C LEU A 169 10.77 -0.60 -10.83
N SER A 170 10.57 -1.87 -11.17
CA SER A 170 9.43 -2.68 -10.72
C SER A 170 9.62 -3.22 -9.29
N PHE A 171 8.50 -3.52 -8.63
CA PHE A 171 8.50 -4.24 -7.36
C PHE A 171 9.14 -5.63 -7.49
N GLN A 172 8.94 -6.33 -8.59
CA GLN A 172 9.49 -7.66 -8.82
C GLN A 172 11.02 -7.65 -8.83
N ASN A 173 11.62 -6.67 -9.53
CA ASN A 173 13.06 -6.50 -9.51
C ASN A 173 13.59 -6.16 -8.11
N TRP A 174 12.90 -5.25 -7.40
CA TRP A 174 13.23 -4.93 -6.01
C TRP A 174 13.15 -6.15 -5.10
N HIS A 175 12.07 -6.94 -5.21
CA HIS A 175 11.90 -8.17 -4.44
C HIS A 175 13.03 -9.17 -4.69
N ALA A 176 13.39 -9.40 -5.97
CA ALA A 176 14.47 -10.31 -6.31
C ALA A 176 15.80 -9.88 -5.70
N LEU A 177 16.16 -8.59 -5.75
CA LEU A 177 17.37 -8.07 -5.16
C LEU A 177 17.39 -8.21 -3.62
N ARG A 178 16.29 -7.84 -2.98
CA ARG A 178 16.21 -7.76 -1.52
C ARG A 178 16.06 -9.11 -0.84
N PHE A 179 15.25 -10.03 -1.41
CA PHE A 179 14.78 -11.24 -0.72
C PHE A 179 15.19 -12.55 -1.39
N GLU A 180 15.59 -12.54 -2.66
CA GLU A 180 16.12 -13.71 -3.33
C GLU A 180 17.66 -13.69 -3.39
N GLN A 181 18.27 -12.48 -3.49
CA GLN A 181 19.72 -12.27 -3.47
C GLN A 181 20.24 -11.76 -2.12
N ASP A 182 19.36 -11.56 -1.14
CA ASP A 182 19.68 -11.15 0.24
C ASP A 182 20.52 -9.85 0.34
N LEU A 183 20.31 -8.91 -0.59
CA LEU A 183 20.99 -7.62 -0.54
C LEU A 183 20.37 -6.72 0.54
N SER A 184 21.17 -5.88 1.16
CA SER A 184 20.64 -4.78 1.99
C SER A 184 19.87 -3.77 1.14
N ILE A 185 19.08 -2.92 1.77
CA ILE A 185 18.34 -1.84 1.08
C ILE A 185 19.30 -0.94 0.29
N GLN A 186 20.47 -0.64 0.87
CA GLN A 186 21.47 0.20 0.24
C GLN A 186 22.07 -0.47 -1.00
N GLU A 187 22.49 -1.73 -0.90
CA GLU A 187 23.03 -2.48 -2.03
C GLU A 187 22.01 -2.64 -3.16
N ALA A 188 20.77 -2.97 -2.83
CA ALA A 188 19.69 -3.05 -3.83
C ALA A 188 19.46 -1.70 -4.55
N ARG A 189 19.49 -0.57 -3.82
CA ARG A 189 19.42 0.78 -4.39
C ARG A 189 20.58 1.07 -5.34
N GLU A 190 21.79 0.68 -4.96
CA GLU A 190 23.00 0.83 -5.80
C GLU A 190 22.88 0.04 -7.09
N VAL A 191 22.43 -1.22 -7.03
CA VAL A 191 22.20 -2.05 -8.23
C VAL A 191 21.13 -1.41 -9.13
N VAL A 192 19.98 -1.03 -8.59
CA VAL A 192 18.91 -0.38 -9.38
C VAL A 192 19.39 0.92 -10.00
N SER A 193 20.09 1.75 -9.24
CA SER A 193 20.63 3.03 -9.74
C SER A 193 21.66 2.83 -10.84
N ARG A 194 22.53 1.82 -10.72
CA ARG A 194 23.53 1.47 -11.73
C ARG A 194 22.86 1.01 -13.03
N LEU A 195 21.94 0.04 -12.95
CA LEU A 195 21.22 -0.47 -14.12
C LEU A 195 20.44 0.63 -14.83
N LEU A 196 19.78 1.49 -14.06
CA LEU A 196 19.03 2.63 -14.59
C LEU A 196 19.99 3.62 -15.28
N GLY A 197 21.10 3.98 -14.62
CA GLY A 197 22.13 4.88 -15.16
C GLY A 197 22.71 4.38 -16.48
N ASP A 198 23.03 3.09 -16.57
CA ASP A 198 23.60 2.47 -17.77
C ASP A 198 22.63 2.51 -18.97
N ILE A 199 21.31 2.48 -18.72
CA ILE A 199 20.30 2.64 -19.78
C ILE A 199 20.13 4.10 -20.14
N ILE A 200 19.82 4.98 -19.19
CA ILE A 200 19.45 6.36 -19.48
C ILE A 200 20.61 7.19 -20.04
N SER A 201 21.86 6.81 -19.75
CA SER A 201 23.04 7.48 -20.33
C SER A 201 23.13 7.35 -21.85
N LYS A 202 22.53 6.31 -22.42
CA LYS A 202 22.52 6.03 -23.87
C LYS A 202 21.34 6.66 -24.60
N LEU A 203 20.37 7.21 -23.86
CA LEU A 203 19.17 7.79 -24.40
C LEU A 203 19.32 9.31 -24.60
N PRO A 204 18.68 9.90 -25.64
CA PRO A 204 18.70 11.33 -25.85
C PRO A 204 18.02 12.09 -24.71
N ASP A 205 18.31 13.38 -24.60
CA ASP A 205 17.67 14.29 -23.62
C ASP A 205 16.28 14.71 -24.04
#